data_49b32e40621cfb5dfc6b0d5e4f3f94a3
#
_entry.id   49b32e40621cfb5dfc6b0d5e4f3f94a3
#
_cell.length_a   1.000
_cell.length_b   1.000
_cell.length_c   1.000
_cell.angle_alpha   90.00
_cell.angle_beta   90.00
_cell.angle_gamma   90.00
#
_symmetry.space_group_name_H-M   'P 1'
#
loop_
_entity.id
_entity.type
_entity.pdbx_description
1 polymer ?
#
loop_
_entity_poly.entity_id
_entity_poly.type
_entity_poly.pdbx_seq_one_letter_code
_entity_poly.pdbx_strand_id
1 'polypeptide(L)'
;MITVGIDVGGSATKIAAFREDGRLMSPLFVRATDPVTSVYGALGRFTAENNVRLEDIHSIMVTGAGGAYVGEELYGRPCVHVSEFESVGRGGLYLSELNRAIVVSMGTGTALVYAQSGEKSEYLGGTGVGGGTLVGLSRLLLGMEDLSHVADMALSGDLSHVDLMVSDITRRGDKLGLRQDMTAANFGKVSDIASKADLSLGLFNMVFETIGMLSLFAARSKGVRDVVLTGRLSVIEPAAKIFENLNNMFDLNLVVPFHSQFGTVIGAALTGMERTENRI
;
A
#
# COMPACT_ATOMS: atom_id res chain seq x y z
N MET A 1 21.90 -16.41 10.87
CA MET A 1 20.77 -16.94 10.06
C MET A 1 19.97 -15.78 9.45
N ILE A 2 19.31 -15.98 8.32
CA ILE A 2 18.53 -14.95 7.62
C ILE A 2 17.11 -15.47 7.42
N THR A 3 16.10 -14.68 7.78
CA THR A 3 14.68 -14.94 7.49
C THR A 3 14.24 -14.04 6.36
N VAL A 4 13.75 -14.64 5.28
CA VAL A 4 13.32 -13.93 4.06
C VAL A 4 11.79 -13.89 4.02
N GLY A 5 11.22 -12.74 3.69
CA GLY A 5 9.83 -12.59 3.29
C GLY A 5 9.74 -12.42 1.76
N ILE A 6 8.73 -13.01 1.16
CA ILE A 6 8.39 -12.82 -0.26
C ILE A 6 6.88 -12.56 -0.37
N ASP A 7 6.53 -11.40 -0.92
CA ASP A 7 5.16 -11.03 -1.25
C ASP A 7 4.96 -11.16 -2.77
N VAL A 8 4.17 -12.15 -3.17
CA VAL A 8 3.87 -12.43 -4.58
C VAL A 8 2.54 -11.78 -4.94
N GLY A 9 2.61 -10.53 -5.33
CA GLY A 9 1.42 -9.77 -5.75
C GLY A 9 1.03 -10.03 -7.21
N GLY A 10 -0.15 -9.51 -7.60
CA GLY A 10 -0.66 -9.69 -8.98
C GLY A 10 0.15 -8.94 -10.06
N SER A 11 0.95 -7.94 -9.72
CA SER A 11 1.73 -7.13 -10.68
C SER A 11 3.22 -7.06 -10.36
N ALA A 12 3.63 -7.60 -9.22
CA ALA A 12 5.01 -7.53 -8.76
C ALA A 12 5.28 -8.49 -7.61
N THR A 13 6.53 -8.94 -7.52
CA THR A 13 7.08 -9.66 -6.38
C THR A 13 7.98 -8.73 -5.59
N LYS A 14 7.79 -8.70 -4.26
CA LYS A 14 8.64 -7.97 -3.32
C LYS A 14 9.36 -8.94 -2.42
N ILE A 15 10.56 -8.60 -2.02
CA ILE A 15 11.39 -9.39 -1.13
C ILE A 15 12.05 -8.50 -0.09
N ALA A 16 12.05 -8.95 1.15
CA ALA A 16 12.74 -8.32 2.26
C ALA A 16 13.30 -9.42 3.17
N ALA A 17 14.32 -9.13 3.94
CA ALA A 17 14.86 -10.10 4.87
C ALA A 17 15.40 -9.44 6.13
N PHE A 18 15.43 -10.21 7.20
CA PHE A 18 16.08 -9.83 8.46
C PHE A 18 17.25 -10.74 8.74
N ARG A 19 18.33 -10.14 9.26
CA ARG A 19 19.41 -10.88 9.88
C ARG A 19 19.01 -11.31 11.29
N GLU A 20 19.72 -12.27 11.85
CA GLU A 20 19.50 -12.78 13.21
C GLU A 20 19.56 -11.69 14.30
N ASP A 21 20.29 -10.63 14.05
CA ASP A 21 20.40 -9.45 14.92
C ASP A 21 19.20 -8.47 14.80
N GLY A 22 18.16 -8.85 14.06
CA GLY A 22 16.98 -8.01 13.83
C GLY A 22 17.16 -6.91 12.77
N ARG A 23 18.30 -6.85 12.10
CA ARG A 23 18.59 -5.82 11.10
C ARG A 23 17.87 -6.12 9.78
N LEU A 24 17.03 -5.19 9.33
CA LEU A 24 16.40 -5.23 8.02
C LEU A 24 17.45 -5.06 6.91
N MET A 25 17.46 -5.95 5.96
CA MET A 25 18.26 -5.87 4.73
C MET A 25 17.52 -5.07 3.66
N SER A 26 18.26 -4.51 2.68
CA SER A 26 17.69 -3.69 1.61
C SER A 26 16.58 -4.45 0.87
N PRO A 27 15.32 -4.00 0.95
CA PRO A 27 14.22 -4.65 0.26
C PRO A 27 14.32 -4.49 -1.25
N LEU A 28 13.77 -5.44 -1.99
CA LEU A 28 13.80 -5.46 -3.44
C LEU A 28 12.39 -5.59 -4.02
N PHE A 29 12.19 -4.95 -5.16
CA PHE A 29 10.98 -5.02 -5.96
C PHE A 29 11.32 -5.54 -7.37
N VAL A 30 10.53 -6.51 -7.86
CA VAL A 30 10.63 -7.05 -9.22
C VAL A 30 9.26 -6.99 -9.89
N ARG A 31 9.17 -6.32 -11.03
CA ARG A 31 7.97 -6.44 -11.89
C ARG A 31 7.93 -7.84 -12.49
N ALA A 32 6.76 -8.45 -12.51
CA ALA A 32 6.60 -9.78 -13.02
C ALA A 32 5.25 -10.02 -13.69
N THR A 33 5.28 -10.81 -14.74
CA THR A 33 4.09 -11.29 -15.43
C THR A 33 3.77 -12.75 -15.07
N ASP A 34 4.79 -13.51 -14.67
CA ASP A 34 4.66 -14.90 -14.20
C ASP A 34 5.11 -15.02 -12.75
N PRO A 35 4.22 -15.47 -11.83
CA PRO A 35 4.52 -15.55 -10.40
C PRO A 35 5.73 -16.45 -10.09
N VAL A 36 5.83 -17.61 -10.72
CA VAL A 36 6.89 -18.59 -10.42
C VAL A 36 8.26 -18.04 -10.83
N THR A 37 8.41 -17.64 -12.10
CA THR A 37 9.65 -17.04 -12.62
C THR A 37 10.06 -15.82 -11.79
N SER A 38 9.09 -15.02 -11.40
CA SER A 38 9.29 -13.81 -10.60
C SER A 38 9.89 -14.10 -9.23
N VAL A 39 9.38 -15.11 -8.53
CA VAL A 39 9.87 -15.49 -7.20
C VAL A 39 11.32 -15.99 -7.27
N TYR A 40 11.63 -16.88 -8.23
CA TYR A 40 13.00 -17.37 -8.42
C TYR A 40 13.96 -16.23 -8.80
N GLY A 41 13.54 -15.37 -9.74
CA GLY A 41 14.32 -14.21 -10.15
C GLY A 41 14.51 -13.18 -9.03
N ALA A 42 13.47 -12.90 -8.24
CA ALA A 42 13.55 -11.97 -7.11
C ALA A 42 14.52 -12.46 -6.04
N LEU A 43 14.45 -13.76 -5.66
CA LEU A 43 15.37 -14.32 -4.65
C LEU A 43 16.81 -14.33 -5.16
N GLY A 44 17.04 -14.75 -6.41
CA GLY A 44 18.39 -14.74 -7.02
C GLY A 44 18.98 -13.32 -7.06
N ARG A 45 18.19 -12.33 -7.46
CA ARG A 45 18.61 -10.93 -7.48
C ARG A 45 18.87 -10.38 -6.07
N PHE A 46 17.98 -10.68 -5.12
CA PHE A 46 18.12 -10.27 -3.72
C PHE A 46 19.41 -10.81 -3.08
N THR A 47 19.71 -12.09 -3.29
CA THR A 47 20.92 -12.72 -2.76
C THR A 47 22.18 -12.08 -3.36
N ALA A 48 22.18 -11.80 -4.65
CA ALA A 48 23.30 -11.15 -5.32
C ALA A 48 23.53 -9.70 -4.83
N GLU A 49 22.46 -8.88 -4.77
CA GLU A 49 22.57 -7.48 -4.35
C GLU A 49 22.93 -7.30 -2.86
N ASN A 50 22.51 -8.25 -2.00
CA ASN A 50 22.77 -8.20 -0.57
C ASN A 50 23.98 -9.05 -0.13
N ASN A 51 24.72 -9.69 -1.06
CA ASN A 51 25.83 -10.60 -0.79
C ASN A 51 25.45 -11.71 0.19
N VAL A 52 24.30 -12.35 -0.03
CA VAL A 52 23.74 -13.45 0.77
C VAL A 52 23.97 -14.76 0.03
N ARG A 53 24.48 -15.77 0.74
CA ARG A 53 24.51 -17.14 0.21
C ARG A 53 23.18 -17.83 0.50
N LEU A 54 22.72 -18.68 -0.41
CA LEU A 54 21.46 -19.41 -0.22
C LEU A 54 21.47 -20.27 1.05
N GLU A 55 22.63 -20.81 1.41
CA GLU A 55 22.83 -21.62 2.62
C GLU A 55 22.62 -20.83 3.93
N ASP A 56 22.80 -19.49 3.93
CA ASP A 56 22.59 -18.62 5.09
C ASP A 56 21.11 -18.34 5.34
N ILE A 57 20.22 -18.63 4.34
CA ILE A 57 18.79 -18.46 4.48
C ILE A 57 18.21 -19.62 5.27
N HIS A 58 17.64 -19.32 6.43
CA HIS A 58 17.03 -20.31 7.32
C HIS A 58 15.63 -20.70 6.86
N SER A 59 14.81 -19.72 6.52
CA SER A 59 13.41 -19.93 6.10
C SER A 59 12.93 -18.79 5.20
N ILE A 60 11.93 -19.09 4.37
CA ILE A 60 11.29 -18.15 3.46
C ILE A 60 9.81 -18.08 3.80
N MET A 61 9.34 -16.89 4.21
CA MET A 61 7.93 -16.61 4.47
C MET A 61 7.28 -16.11 3.19
N VAL A 62 6.30 -16.84 2.67
CA VAL A 62 5.62 -16.52 1.42
C VAL A 62 4.23 -15.98 1.72
N THR A 63 3.87 -14.87 1.10
CA THR A 63 2.56 -14.23 1.20
C THR A 63 2.11 -13.65 -0.14
N GLY A 64 0.91 -13.05 -0.17
CA GLY A 64 0.32 -12.48 -1.38
C GLY A 64 -0.46 -13.49 -2.21
N ALA A 65 -1.36 -12.99 -3.07
CA ALA A 65 -2.27 -13.81 -3.86
C ALA A 65 -1.57 -14.83 -4.78
N GLY A 66 -0.39 -14.46 -5.33
CA GLY A 66 0.43 -15.35 -6.15
C GLY A 66 1.26 -16.35 -5.34
N GLY A 67 1.28 -16.25 -4.02
CA GLY A 67 2.02 -17.16 -3.14
C GLY A 67 1.58 -18.62 -3.29
N ALA A 68 0.32 -18.87 -3.67
CA ALA A 68 -0.20 -20.21 -3.89
C ALA A 68 0.55 -21.01 -4.99
N TYR A 69 1.27 -20.32 -5.87
CA TYR A 69 2.11 -20.96 -6.89
C TYR A 69 3.50 -21.33 -6.40
N VAL A 70 3.88 -20.95 -5.18
CA VAL A 70 5.17 -21.29 -4.58
C VAL A 70 5.02 -22.57 -3.77
N GLY A 71 5.88 -23.57 -4.04
CA GLY A 71 5.88 -24.84 -3.32
C GLY A 71 6.46 -24.73 -1.90
N GLU A 72 6.68 -25.89 -1.29
CA GLU A 72 7.24 -25.99 0.07
C GLU A 72 8.73 -25.65 0.15
N GLU A 73 9.39 -25.53 -1.00
CA GLU A 73 10.81 -25.18 -1.09
C GLU A 73 11.10 -24.22 -2.25
N LEU A 74 12.06 -23.33 -2.05
CA LEU A 74 12.60 -22.44 -3.07
C LEU A 74 14.14 -22.50 -3.01
N TYR A 75 14.80 -22.96 -4.09
CA TYR A 75 16.24 -23.25 -4.11
C TYR A 75 16.71 -24.17 -2.96
N GLY A 76 15.89 -25.17 -2.58
CA GLY A 76 16.16 -26.06 -1.47
C GLY A 76 16.07 -25.42 -0.08
N ARG A 77 15.46 -24.24 0.02
CA ARG A 77 15.16 -23.58 1.30
C ARG A 77 13.68 -23.72 1.63
N PRO A 78 13.35 -24.05 2.91
CA PRO A 78 11.96 -24.27 3.30
C PRO A 78 11.12 -22.99 3.16
N CYS A 79 9.95 -23.13 2.56
CA CYS A 79 8.94 -22.08 2.42
C CYS A 79 7.78 -22.32 3.38
N VAL A 80 7.35 -21.25 4.02
CA VAL A 80 6.19 -21.24 4.92
C VAL A 80 5.20 -20.18 4.46
N HIS A 81 3.98 -20.60 4.13
CA HIS A 81 2.92 -19.65 3.77
C HIS A 81 2.40 -18.93 5.00
N VAL A 82 2.32 -17.60 4.92
CA VAL A 82 1.84 -16.73 5.99
C VAL A 82 0.67 -15.88 5.51
N SER A 83 -0.23 -15.53 6.42
CA SER A 83 -1.40 -14.72 6.09
C SER A 83 -0.98 -13.33 5.59
N GLU A 84 -1.55 -12.90 4.46
CA GLU A 84 -1.30 -11.58 3.90
C GLU A 84 -1.75 -10.48 4.87
N PHE A 85 -2.94 -10.60 5.47
CA PHE A 85 -3.46 -9.58 6.37
C PHE A 85 -2.69 -9.50 7.68
N GLU A 86 -2.22 -10.62 8.20
CA GLU A 86 -1.31 -10.64 9.36
C GLU A 86 0.01 -9.94 9.00
N SER A 87 0.55 -10.22 7.82
CA SER A 87 1.77 -9.58 7.32
C SER A 87 1.58 -8.07 7.10
N VAL A 88 0.41 -7.64 6.59
CA VAL A 88 0.09 -6.21 6.46
C VAL A 88 0.11 -5.52 7.82
N GLY A 89 -0.61 -6.07 8.80
CA GLY A 89 -0.69 -5.48 10.15
C GLY A 89 0.68 -5.37 10.82
N ARG A 90 1.43 -6.48 10.87
CA ARG A 90 2.78 -6.52 11.48
C ARG A 90 3.75 -5.58 10.82
N GLY A 91 3.79 -5.59 9.49
CA GLY A 91 4.68 -4.71 8.74
C GLY A 91 4.35 -3.24 8.92
N GLY A 92 3.06 -2.89 8.98
CA GLY A 92 2.62 -1.53 9.25
C GLY A 92 3.03 -1.04 10.63
N LEU A 93 2.80 -1.83 11.68
CA LEU A 93 3.20 -1.48 13.04
C LEU A 93 4.73 -1.36 13.17
N TYR A 94 5.47 -2.32 12.60
CA TYR A 94 6.94 -2.27 12.61
C TYR A 94 7.49 -0.99 11.96
N LEU A 95 6.99 -0.65 10.78
CA LEU A 95 7.49 0.51 10.04
C LEU A 95 7.10 1.86 10.66
N SER A 96 5.97 1.92 11.34
CA SER A 96 5.47 3.14 11.99
C SER A 96 5.87 3.29 13.44
N GLU A 97 6.43 2.24 14.06
CA GLU A 97 6.75 2.17 15.48
C GLU A 97 5.51 2.37 16.40
N LEU A 98 4.32 2.14 15.85
CA LEU A 98 3.06 2.26 16.60
C LEU A 98 2.67 0.93 17.25
N ASN A 99 2.00 1.01 18.40
CA ASN A 99 1.48 -0.18 19.09
C ASN A 99 0.12 -0.64 18.56
N ARG A 100 -0.64 0.26 17.96
CA ARG A 100 -1.94 -0.06 17.33
C ARG A 100 -2.27 0.97 16.25
N ALA A 101 -2.86 0.52 15.15
CA ALA A 101 -3.26 1.38 14.05
C ALA A 101 -4.24 0.65 13.10
N ILE A 102 -4.88 1.42 12.21
CA ILE A 102 -5.39 0.87 10.96
C ILE A 102 -4.21 0.85 9.97
N VAL A 103 -3.91 -0.31 9.44
CA VAL A 103 -2.90 -0.45 8.37
C VAL A 103 -3.62 -0.63 7.05
N VAL A 104 -3.34 0.26 6.11
CA VAL A 104 -3.96 0.29 4.79
C VAL A 104 -2.93 -0.16 3.76
N SER A 105 -3.18 -1.29 3.12
CA SER A 105 -2.32 -1.80 2.05
C SER A 105 -2.89 -1.41 0.69
N MET A 106 -2.25 -0.45 0.02
CA MET A 106 -2.63 0.09 -1.27
C MET A 106 -1.83 -0.57 -2.40
N GLY A 107 -2.35 -1.69 -2.91
CA GLY A 107 -1.80 -2.46 -4.02
C GLY A 107 -2.62 -2.32 -5.30
N THR A 108 -2.92 -3.44 -5.96
CA THR A 108 -3.85 -3.50 -7.12
C THR A 108 -5.26 -3.04 -6.69
N GLY A 109 -5.76 -3.56 -5.57
CA GLY A 109 -6.85 -3.03 -4.78
C GLY A 109 -6.33 -2.50 -3.45
N THR A 110 -7.24 -2.25 -2.49
CA THR A 110 -6.89 -1.74 -1.15
C THR A 110 -7.49 -2.63 -0.08
N ALA A 111 -6.68 -2.99 0.92
CA ALA A 111 -7.10 -3.73 2.10
C ALA A 111 -6.90 -2.88 3.36
N LEU A 112 -7.85 -2.97 4.31
CA LEU A 112 -7.79 -2.30 5.60
C LEU A 112 -7.70 -3.36 6.71
N VAL A 113 -6.70 -3.21 7.57
CA VAL A 113 -6.39 -4.15 8.65
C VAL A 113 -6.25 -3.37 9.94
N TYR A 114 -6.95 -3.77 11.00
CA TYR A 114 -6.65 -3.30 12.34
C TYR A 114 -5.56 -4.17 12.93
N ALA A 115 -4.51 -3.53 13.40
CA ALA A 115 -3.36 -4.19 14.01
C ALA A 115 -3.07 -3.62 15.39
N GLN A 116 -2.72 -4.51 16.33
CA GLN A 116 -2.30 -4.19 17.68
C GLN A 116 -1.16 -5.12 18.10
N SER A 117 -0.13 -4.57 18.73
CA SER A 117 1.04 -5.33 19.16
C SER A 117 0.65 -6.46 20.10
N GLY A 118 1.17 -7.66 19.85
CA GLY A 118 0.86 -8.87 20.64
C GLY A 118 -0.48 -9.52 20.30
N GLU A 119 -1.28 -8.95 19.41
CA GLU A 119 -2.56 -9.51 19.00
C GLU A 119 -2.54 -9.92 17.51
N LYS A 120 -3.45 -10.82 17.14
CA LYS A 120 -3.67 -11.18 15.74
C LYS A 120 -4.34 -10.03 15.00
N SER A 121 -3.82 -9.72 13.83
CA SER A 121 -4.39 -8.67 12.97
C SER A 121 -5.80 -9.02 12.50
N GLU A 122 -6.71 -8.04 12.50
CA GLU A 122 -8.10 -8.19 12.06
C GLU A 122 -8.30 -7.55 10.68
N TYR A 123 -8.69 -8.33 9.69
CA TYR A 123 -9.09 -7.82 8.39
C TYR A 123 -10.46 -7.14 8.48
N LEU A 124 -10.52 -5.84 8.26
CA LEU A 124 -11.75 -5.04 8.35
C LEU A 124 -12.53 -5.01 7.03
N GLY A 125 -11.89 -5.35 5.94
CA GLY A 125 -12.45 -5.29 4.61
C GLY A 125 -11.48 -4.65 3.61
N GLY A 126 -11.96 -4.45 2.40
CA GLY A 126 -11.17 -3.84 1.33
C GLY A 126 -12.06 -3.30 0.21
N THR A 127 -11.43 -2.74 -0.80
CA THR A 127 -12.09 -2.25 -2.00
C THR A 127 -11.28 -2.60 -3.23
N GLY A 128 -11.96 -2.78 -4.38
CA GLY A 128 -11.32 -2.86 -5.68
C GLY A 128 -10.70 -1.55 -6.15
N VAL A 129 -10.94 -0.44 -5.42
CA VAL A 129 -10.33 0.85 -5.74
C VAL A 129 -8.88 0.86 -5.29
N GLY A 130 -7.96 1.07 -6.24
CA GLY A 130 -6.51 1.04 -5.98
C GLY A 130 -5.70 1.24 -7.25
N GLY A 131 -4.50 0.67 -7.30
CA GLY A 131 -3.58 0.78 -8.43
C GLY A 131 -4.14 0.21 -9.73
N GLY A 132 -4.90 -0.89 -9.65
CA GLY A 132 -5.59 -1.45 -10.81
C GLY A 132 -6.63 -0.48 -11.40
N THR A 133 -7.37 0.22 -10.54
CA THR A 133 -8.34 1.25 -10.95
C THR A 133 -7.63 2.40 -11.65
N LEU A 134 -6.53 2.90 -11.07
CA LEU A 134 -5.72 3.97 -11.68
C LEU A 134 -5.21 3.56 -13.06
N VAL A 135 -4.59 2.39 -13.20
CA VAL A 135 -4.09 1.89 -14.50
C VAL A 135 -5.22 1.78 -15.52
N GLY A 136 -6.34 1.14 -15.13
CA GLY A 136 -7.47 0.92 -16.04
C GLY A 136 -8.11 2.22 -16.53
N LEU A 137 -8.37 3.15 -15.62
CA LEU A 137 -8.97 4.44 -15.96
C LEU A 137 -8.00 5.38 -16.67
N SER A 138 -6.71 5.38 -16.33
CA SER A 138 -5.69 6.14 -17.05
C SER A 138 -5.56 5.66 -18.50
N ARG A 139 -5.60 4.34 -18.71
CA ARG A 139 -5.62 3.78 -20.06
C ARG A 139 -6.84 4.22 -20.85
N LEU A 140 -8.02 4.17 -20.22
CA LEU A 140 -9.29 4.51 -20.85
C LEU A 140 -9.41 6.01 -21.18
N LEU A 141 -9.08 6.88 -20.22
CA LEU A 141 -9.30 8.32 -20.32
C LEU A 141 -8.13 9.08 -20.96
N LEU A 142 -6.90 8.62 -20.71
CA LEU A 142 -5.69 9.34 -21.12
C LEU A 142 -4.90 8.62 -22.21
N GLY A 143 -5.18 7.32 -22.43
CA GLY A 143 -4.39 6.47 -23.33
C GLY A 143 -3.03 6.09 -22.74
N MET A 144 -2.86 6.13 -21.41
CA MET A 144 -1.59 5.91 -20.70
C MET A 144 -1.73 4.81 -19.66
N GLU A 145 -0.69 3.97 -19.52
CA GLU A 145 -0.65 2.87 -18.55
C GLU A 145 0.44 3.04 -17.48
N ASP A 146 1.49 3.81 -17.76
CA ASP A 146 2.54 4.05 -16.79
C ASP A 146 2.10 5.11 -15.77
N LEU A 147 1.78 4.64 -14.57
CA LEU A 147 1.31 5.51 -13.48
C LEU A 147 2.35 6.57 -13.06
N SER A 148 3.64 6.37 -13.33
CA SER A 148 4.66 7.39 -13.04
C SER A 148 4.42 8.63 -13.91
N HIS A 149 4.22 8.42 -15.21
CA HIS A 149 3.94 9.52 -16.14
C HIS A 149 2.59 10.19 -15.86
N VAL A 150 1.58 9.40 -15.46
CA VAL A 150 0.27 9.95 -15.08
C VAL A 150 0.38 10.77 -13.80
N ALA A 151 1.19 10.33 -12.83
CA ALA A 151 1.45 11.05 -11.58
C ALA A 151 2.18 12.37 -11.83
N ASP A 152 3.25 12.34 -12.64
CA ASP A 152 3.99 13.55 -13.01
C ASP A 152 3.07 14.59 -13.68
N MET A 153 2.18 14.13 -14.57
CA MET A 153 1.20 14.98 -15.23
C MET A 153 0.19 15.56 -14.24
N ALA A 154 -0.27 14.77 -13.26
CA ALA A 154 -1.23 15.19 -12.25
C ALA A 154 -0.73 16.37 -11.39
N LEU A 155 0.60 16.54 -11.22
CA LEU A 155 1.17 17.62 -10.43
C LEU A 155 0.87 19.02 -10.99
N SER A 156 0.57 19.11 -12.27
CA SER A 156 0.18 20.38 -12.94
C SER A 156 -1.33 20.50 -13.17
N GLY A 157 -2.14 19.56 -12.67
CA GLY A 157 -3.58 19.55 -12.84
C GLY A 157 -4.33 20.48 -11.87
N ASP A 158 -5.54 20.85 -12.27
CA ASP A 158 -6.48 21.64 -11.47
C ASP A 158 -7.81 20.87 -11.27
N LEU A 159 -8.10 20.48 -10.03
CA LEU A 159 -9.34 19.76 -9.69
C LEU A 159 -10.60 20.58 -9.97
N SER A 160 -10.53 21.91 -9.97
CA SER A 160 -11.70 22.77 -10.23
C SER A 160 -12.28 22.60 -11.64
N HIS A 161 -11.51 22.02 -12.55
CA HIS A 161 -11.97 21.68 -13.91
C HIS A 161 -12.61 20.29 -14.02
N VAL A 162 -12.51 19.48 -12.98
CA VAL A 162 -12.94 18.07 -13.01
C VAL A 162 -13.95 17.74 -11.92
N ASP A 163 -13.62 18.10 -10.68
CA ASP A 163 -14.38 17.73 -9.49
C ASP A 163 -15.41 18.82 -9.13
N LEU A 164 -16.60 18.41 -8.72
CA LEU A 164 -17.60 19.31 -8.14
C LEU A 164 -17.28 19.47 -6.65
N MET A 165 -16.98 20.69 -6.24
CA MET A 165 -16.63 21.02 -4.85
C MET A 165 -17.85 21.47 -4.05
N VAL A 166 -17.82 21.39 -2.74
CA VAL A 166 -18.86 21.92 -1.87
C VAL A 166 -19.07 23.42 -2.11
N SER A 167 -17.99 24.19 -2.37
CA SER A 167 -18.05 25.61 -2.74
C SER A 167 -18.84 25.90 -4.02
N ASP A 168 -18.91 24.96 -4.95
CA ASP A 168 -19.71 25.11 -6.17
C ASP A 168 -21.21 24.99 -5.91
N ILE A 169 -21.58 24.21 -4.89
CA ILE A 169 -23.00 23.93 -4.54
C ILE A 169 -23.56 24.98 -3.58
N THR A 170 -22.74 25.42 -2.61
CA THR A 170 -23.21 26.33 -1.57
C THR A 170 -22.13 27.27 -1.07
N ARG A 171 -22.53 28.55 -0.86
CA ARG A 171 -21.67 29.53 -0.16
C ARG A 171 -21.79 29.45 1.37
N ARG A 172 -22.58 28.52 1.90
CA ARG A 172 -22.90 28.36 3.32
C ARG A 172 -22.49 27.00 3.87
N GLY A 173 -21.45 26.41 3.28
CA GLY A 173 -20.96 25.07 3.68
C GLY A 173 -20.62 24.98 5.16
N ASP A 174 -20.01 26.01 5.71
CA ASP A 174 -19.68 26.16 7.13
C ASP A 174 -20.91 26.05 8.07
N LYS A 175 -22.08 26.55 7.65
CA LYS A 175 -23.35 26.37 8.41
C LYS A 175 -23.88 24.94 8.38
N LEU A 176 -23.45 24.14 7.40
CA LEU A 176 -23.80 22.72 7.26
C LEU A 176 -22.74 21.81 7.90
N GLY A 177 -21.67 22.37 8.49
CA GLY A 177 -20.54 21.62 9.02
C GLY A 177 -19.66 21.00 7.93
N LEU A 178 -19.77 21.49 6.69
CA LEU A 178 -18.99 21.02 5.54
C LEU A 178 -17.96 22.08 5.15
N ARG A 179 -16.71 21.67 4.95
CA ARG A 179 -15.68 22.57 4.43
C ARG A 179 -15.92 22.82 2.95
N GLN A 180 -15.64 24.03 2.49
CA GLN A 180 -15.87 24.43 1.10
C GLN A 180 -14.89 23.76 0.12
N ASP A 181 -13.73 23.34 0.61
CA ASP A 181 -12.68 22.65 -0.14
C ASP A 181 -12.85 21.12 -0.19
N MET A 182 -13.97 20.60 0.30
CA MET A 182 -14.32 19.18 0.14
C MET A 182 -14.86 18.90 -1.25
N THR A 183 -14.50 17.73 -1.80
CA THR A 183 -15.11 17.19 -3.00
C THR A 183 -16.55 16.75 -2.70
N ALA A 184 -17.51 17.28 -3.45
CA ALA A 184 -18.91 16.85 -3.39
C ALA A 184 -19.18 15.70 -4.37
N ALA A 185 -18.54 15.73 -5.55
CA ALA A 185 -18.58 14.63 -6.52
C ALA A 185 -17.31 14.58 -7.35
N ASN A 186 -16.57 13.50 -7.24
CA ASN A 186 -15.43 13.25 -8.12
C ASN A 186 -15.92 13.15 -9.58
N PHE A 187 -15.22 13.81 -10.49
CA PHE A 187 -15.62 13.93 -11.91
C PHE A 187 -17.00 14.56 -12.11
N GLY A 188 -17.57 15.22 -11.12
CA GLY A 188 -18.93 15.79 -11.19
C GLY A 188 -19.04 17.10 -11.99
N LYS A 189 -17.90 17.69 -12.39
CA LYS A 189 -17.85 18.99 -13.07
C LYS A 189 -16.80 19.01 -14.20
N VAL A 190 -16.63 17.90 -14.90
CA VAL A 190 -15.67 17.86 -16.01
C VAL A 190 -16.01 18.93 -17.05
N SER A 191 -15.13 19.90 -17.22
CA SER A 191 -15.34 21.01 -18.13
C SER A 191 -14.77 20.73 -19.52
N ASP A 192 -15.28 21.43 -20.55
CA ASP A 192 -14.81 21.32 -21.92
C ASP A 192 -13.33 21.73 -22.09
N ILE A 193 -12.78 22.48 -21.13
CA ILE A 193 -11.36 22.92 -21.11
C ILE A 193 -10.47 22.02 -20.25
N ALA A 194 -11.02 20.96 -19.63
CA ALA A 194 -10.24 20.07 -18.79
C ALA A 194 -9.10 19.41 -19.57
N SER A 195 -7.88 19.62 -19.12
CA SER A 195 -6.68 19.07 -19.70
C SER A 195 -6.45 17.61 -19.26
N LYS A 196 -5.52 16.90 -19.91
CA LYS A 196 -5.09 15.58 -19.44
C LYS A 196 -4.48 15.63 -18.04
N ALA A 197 -3.85 16.76 -17.68
CA ALA A 197 -3.29 16.97 -16.34
C ALA A 197 -4.40 17.03 -15.29
N ASP A 198 -5.48 17.76 -15.57
CA ASP A 198 -6.64 17.88 -14.69
C ASP A 198 -7.33 16.52 -14.49
N LEU A 199 -7.55 15.77 -15.59
CA LEU A 199 -8.11 14.42 -15.54
C LEU A 199 -7.21 13.46 -14.75
N SER A 200 -5.87 13.57 -14.91
CA SER A 200 -4.91 12.78 -14.15
C SER A 200 -5.04 13.04 -12.66
N LEU A 201 -5.07 14.32 -12.26
CA LEU A 201 -5.24 14.71 -10.87
C LEU A 201 -6.59 14.25 -10.31
N GLY A 202 -7.67 14.39 -11.08
CA GLY A 202 -9.01 13.90 -10.71
C GLY A 202 -9.03 12.40 -10.45
N LEU A 203 -8.33 11.59 -11.27
CA LEU A 203 -8.19 10.14 -11.05
C LEU A 203 -7.50 9.81 -9.73
N PHE A 204 -6.37 10.48 -9.44
CA PHE A 204 -5.67 10.29 -8.16
C PHE A 204 -6.52 10.76 -7.00
N ASN A 205 -7.17 11.93 -7.12
CA ASN A 205 -8.02 12.46 -6.07
C ASN A 205 -9.15 11.48 -5.73
N MET A 206 -9.89 11.01 -6.72
CA MET A 206 -10.98 10.04 -6.53
C MET A 206 -10.51 8.77 -5.79
N VAL A 207 -9.38 8.20 -6.22
CA VAL A 207 -8.87 6.95 -5.62
C VAL A 207 -8.40 7.20 -4.18
N PHE A 208 -7.61 8.24 -3.95
CA PHE A 208 -7.05 8.49 -2.62
C PHE A 208 -8.05 9.06 -1.63
N GLU A 209 -9.02 9.89 -2.06
CA GLU A 209 -10.13 10.29 -1.20
C GLU A 209 -10.99 9.08 -0.80
N THR A 210 -11.30 8.18 -1.73
CA THR A 210 -12.04 6.95 -1.42
C THR A 210 -11.31 6.12 -0.37
N ILE A 211 -10.00 5.91 -0.54
CA ILE A 211 -9.18 5.17 0.41
C ILE A 211 -9.13 5.89 1.76
N GLY A 212 -8.93 7.20 1.74
CA GLY A 212 -8.86 8.01 2.96
C GLY A 212 -10.17 8.02 3.74
N MET A 213 -11.32 8.12 3.07
CA MET A 213 -12.62 8.04 3.72
C MET A 213 -12.92 6.66 4.30
N LEU A 214 -12.56 5.58 3.61
CA LEU A 214 -12.66 4.23 4.16
C LEU A 214 -11.75 4.07 5.39
N SER A 215 -10.55 4.64 5.34
CA SER A 215 -9.61 4.66 6.47
C SER A 215 -10.17 5.41 7.67
N LEU A 216 -10.82 6.55 7.45
CA LEU A 216 -11.51 7.33 8.49
C LEU A 216 -12.60 6.50 9.17
N PHE A 217 -13.46 5.83 8.39
CA PHE A 217 -14.53 5.01 8.95
C PHE A 217 -13.97 3.81 9.72
N ALA A 218 -12.93 3.16 9.21
CA ALA A 218 -12.23 2.08 9.89
C ALA A 218 -11.61 2.57 11.21
N ALA A 219 -10.90 3.70 11.20
CA ALA A 219 -10.28 4.28 12.39
C ALA A 219 -11.31 4.62 13.46
N ARG A 220 -12.42 5.26 13.08
CA ARG A 220 -13.54 5.56 13.99
C ARG A 220 -14.19 4.31 14.57
N SER A 221 -14.37 3.25 13.79
CA SER A 221 -14.96 1.99 14.25
C SER A 221 -14.10 1.28 15.30
N LYS A 222 -12.79 1.49 15.25
CA LYS A 222 -11.82 0.89 16.20
C LYS A 222 -11.36 1.84 17.31
N GLY A 223 -11.85 3.08 17.31
CA GLY A 223 -11.47 4.08 18.32
C GLY A 223 -9.97 4.43 18.26
N VAL A 224 -9.39 4.45 17.07
CA VAL A 224 -8.01 4.86 16.81
C VAL A 224 -7.97 6.08 15.90
N ARG A 225 -6.84 6.81 15.90
CA ARG A 225 -6.59 7.94 15.00
C ARG A 225 -5.47 7.64 14.01
N ASP A 226 -4.59 6.71 14.37
CA ASP A 226 -3.41 6.37 13.60
C ASP A 226 -3.77 5.44 12.45
N VAL A 227 -3.42 5.85 11.24
CA VAL A 227 -3.62 5.10 10.00
C VAL A 227 -2.29 5.04 9.27
N VAL A 228 -1.77 3.84 9.13
CA VAL A 228 -0.48 3.58 8.46
C VAL A 228 -0.74 3.20 7.01
N LEU A 229 -0.30 4.03 6.09
CA LEU A 229 -0.45 3.84 4.66
C LEU A 229 0.74 3.04 4.11
N THR A 230 0.47 1.88 3.56
CA THR A 230 1.47 0.98 2.98
C THR A 230 1.10 0.59 1.55
N GLY A 231 1.99 -0.16 0.89
CA GLY A 231 1.79 -0.60 -0.49
C GLY A 231 2.34 0.40 -1.50
N ARG A 232 2.29 0.01 -2.77
CA ARG A 232 2.98 0.75 -3.83
C ARG A 232 2.43 2.16 -4.07
N LEU A 233 1.14 2.36 -3.85
CA LEU A 233 0.52 3.67 -4.05
C LEU A 233 0.88 4.69 -2.97
N SER A 234 1.37 4.25 -1.81
CA SER A 234 1.72 5.16 -0.71
C SER A 234 2.88 6.11 -1.03
N VAL A 235 3.71 5.76 -2.01
CA VAL A 235 4.90 6.55 -2.40
C VAL A 235 4.71 7.35 -3.69
N ILE A 236 3.50 7.38 -4.25
CA ILE A 236 3.19 8.19 -5.43
C ILE A 236 2.96 9.64 -5.00
N GLU A 237 3.64 10.58 -5.65
CA GLU A 237 3.69 11.98 -5.22
C GLU A 237 2.32 12.65 -5.03
N PRO A 238 1.31 12.52 -5.92
CA PRO A 238 -0.03 13.06 -5.69
C PRO A 238 -0.70 12.59 -4.40
N ALA A 239 -0.35 11.39 -3.89
CA ALA A 239 -0.92 10.84 -2.66
C ALA A 239 -0.61 11.70 -1.43
N ALA A 240 0.63 12.21 -1.33
CA ALA A 240 1.08 12.96 -0.17
C ALA A 240 0.19 14.18 0.10
N LYS A 241 -0.07 15.00 -0.93
CA LYS A 241 -0.90 16.21 -0.81
C LYS A 241 -2.37 15.89 -0.50
N ILE A 242 -2.91 14.82 -1.12
CA ILE A 242 -4.31 14.43 -0.89
C ILE A 242 -4.48 13.92 0.54
N PHE A 243 -3.57 13.08 1.05
CA PHE A 243 -3.63 12.60 2.43
C PHE A 243 -3.35 13.70 3.46
N GLU A 244 -2.48 14.66 3.16
CA GLU A 244 -2.29 15.86 4.00
C GLU A 244 -3.59 16.67 4.11
N ASN A 245 -4.30 16.88 3.01
CA ASN A 245 -5.59 17.54 3.02
C ASN A 245 -6.62 16.79 3.88
N LEU A 246 -6.67 15.46 3.78
CA LEU A 246 -7.56 14.63 4.59
C LEU A 246 -7.20 14.68 6.09
N ASN A 247 -5.92 14.70 6.44
CA ASN A 247 -5.47 14.91 7.82
C ASN A 247 -5.97 16.25 8.36
N ASN A 248 -5.89 17.31 7.55
CA ASN A 248 -6.34 18.65 7.93
C ASN A 248 -7.88 18.77 8.02
N MET A 249 -8.61 17.93 7.26
CA MET A 249 -10.07 17.93 7.27
C MET A 249 -10.67 17.08 8.39
N PHE A 250 -10.04 15.98 8.69
CA PHE A 250 -10.54 15.00 9.65
C PHE A 250 -9.49 14.76 10.73
N ASP A 251 -9.91 14.53 11.94
CA ASP A 251 -9.03 14.27 13.07
C ASP A 251 -8.36 12.87 12.98
N LEU A 252 -7.54 12.69 11.94
CA LEU A 252 -6.77 11.50 11.65
C LEU A 252 -5.27 11.80 11.68
N ASN A 253 -4.48 10.76 11.83
CA ASN A 253 -3.04 10.75 11.66
C ASN A 253 -2.67 9.73 10.58
N LEU A 254 -2.78 10.14 9.31
CA LEU A 254 -2.37 9.33 8.15
C LEU A 254 -0.85 9.41 8.01
N VAL A 255 -0.16 8.29 8.20
CA VAL A 255 1.30 8.21 8.21
C VAL A 255 1.77 7.33 7.06
N VAL A 256 2.74 7.82 6.28
CA VAL A 256 3.46 7.03 5.27
C VAL A 256 4.88 6.78 5.79
N PRO A 257 5.17 5.62 6.38
CA PRO A 257 6.48 5.35 6.91
C PRO A 257 7.52 5.09 5.81
N PHE A 258 8.79 5.27 6.14
CA PHE A 258 9.87 4.85 5.25
C PHE A 258 9.74 3.35 4.94
N HIS A 259 10.03 2.93 3.71
CA HIS A 259 9.76 1.56 3.22
C HIS A 259 8.29 1.13 3.18
N SER A 260 7.33 2.05 3.26
CA SER A 260 5.88 1.75 3.22
C SER A 260 5.46 0.81 2.08
N GLN A 261 6.09 0.93 0.92
CA GLN A 261 5.83 0.06 -0.23
C GLN A 261 6.18 -1.43 0.01
N PHE A 262 6.98 -1.72 1.04
CA PHE A 262 7.41 -3.06 1.43
C PHE A 262 6.74 -3.58 2.72
N GLY A 263 5.75 -2.88 3.26
CA GLY A 263 5.12 -3.22 4.54
C GLY A 263 4.72 -4.68 4.64
N THR A 264 3.96 -5.20 3.66
CA THR A 264 3.49 -6.59 3.65
C THR A 264 4.64 -7.60 3.71
N VAL A 265 5.65 -7.44 2.88
CA VAL A 265 6.76 -8.39 2.81
C VAL A 265 7.67 -8.33 4.04
N ILE A 266 7.82 -7.15 4.65
CA ILE A 266 8.53 -6.97 5.92
C ILE A 266 7.76 -7.69 7.03
N GLY A 267 6.44 -7.53 7.11
CA GLY A 267 5.61 -8.24 8.09
C GLY A 267 5.62 -9.76 7.92
N ALA A 268 5.69 -10.25 6.68
CA ALA A 268 5.87 -11.67 6.41
C ALA A 268 7.20 -12.19 7.00
N ALA A 269 8.29 -11.49 6.75
CA ALA A 269 9.61 -11.85 7.29
C ALA A 269 9.63 -11.84 8.83
N LEU A 270 9.02 -10.84 9.47
CA LEU A 270 8.88 -10.75 10.93
C LEU A 270 8.15 -11.95 11.53
N THR A 271 7.10 -12.44 10.85
CA THR A 271 6.38 -13.65 11.30
C THR A 271 7.29 -14.87 11.37
N GLY A 272 8.29 -14.96 10.51
CA GLY A 272 9.29 -16.04 10.52
C GLY A 272 10.29 -15.92 11.67
N MET A 273 10.71 -14.70 12.02
CA MET A 273 11.65 -14.47 13.13
C MET A 273 11.06 -14.93 14.47
N GLU A 274 9.83 -14.53 14.78
CA GLU A 274 9.16 -14.90 16.03
C GLU A 274 8.95 -16.41 16.16
N ARG A 275 8.69 -17.12 15.05
CA ARG A 275 8.56 -18.58 15.06
C ARG A 275 9.88 -19.28 15.40
N THR A 276 10.99 -18.65 15.06
CA THR A 276 12.33 -19.17 15.38
C THR A 276 12.65 -18.96 16.86
N GLU A 277 12.32 -17.79 17.42
CA GLU A 277 12.52 -17.48 18.84
C GLU A 277 11.67 -18.36 19.76
N ASN A 278 10.42 -18.68 19.38
CA ASN A 278 9.52 -19.55 20.16
C ASN A 278 9.85 -21.06 20.06
N ARG A 279 10.86 -21.47 19.27
CA ARG A 279 11.32 -22.86 19.13
C ARG A 279 12.59 -23.17 19.89
N ILE A 280 13.23 -22.18 20.51
CA ILE A 280 14.37 -22.27 21.40
C ILE A 280 13.90 -22.20 22.84
#